data_10b7dbb0ba1ccdc57550a85e48b7930e
#
_entry.id   10b7dbb0ba1ccdc57550a85e48b7930e
#
_cell.length_a   1.000
_cell.length_b   1.000
_cell.length_c   1.000
_cell.angle_alpha   90.00
_cell.angle_beta   90.00
_cell.angle_gamma   90.00
#
_symmetry.space_group_name_H-M   'P 1'
#
loop_
_entity.id
_entity.type
_entity.pdbx_description
1 polymer ?
#
loop_
_entity_poly.entity_id
_entity_poly.type
_entity_poly.pdbx_seq_one_letter_code
_entity_poly.pdbx_strand_id
1 'polypeptide(L)'
;QVVLGHQDYESRTIPYRRGDIVDRNGSYLATSEKVYTLILDPRQMYSDERNECVEPTIQLLNECFGFDTAELRETITGRKDSSYIRYRKQMTFEEKEQFETASRERNEAFKKNNEAKKILGVWFEDEYRRVYPNGATACNVIGFAQKDGSTGSGGIEQYYNSELIGNNGREYGYLTDDSNLERVIKPAENGNTVVSTIDLNIQKICEKYIDEWQA
;
A
#
# COMPACT_ATOMS: atom_id res chain seq x y z
N GLN A 1 0.78 34.77 -27.71
CA GLN A 1 0.41 33.37 -27.44
C GLN A 1 1.43 32.83 -26.45
N VAL A 2 1.04 32.74 -25.17
CA VAL A 2 1.84 32.09 -24.13
C VAL A 2 1.63 30.59 -24.32
N VAL A 3 2.66 29.88 -24.75
CA VAL A 3 2.69 28.43 -24.75
C VAL A 3 2.82 28.02 -23.28
N LEU A 4 1.73 27.60 -22.67
CA LEU A 4 1.73 26.91 -21.38
C LEU A 4 2.49 25.58 -21.58
N GLY A 5 3.75 25.56 -21.13
CA GLY A 5 4.55 24.35 -21.11
C GLY A 5 3.81 23.28 -20.31
N HIS A 6 3.90 22.04 -20.76
CA HIS A 6 3.45 20.87 -20.02
C HIS A 6 4.14 20.86 -18.65
N GLN A 7 3.44 21.30 -17.63
CA GLN A 7 3.83 21.04 -16.26
C GLN A 7 3.42 19.61 -15.97
N ASP A 8 4.38 18.70 -15.85
CA ASP A 8 4.15 17.35 -15.37
C ASP A 8 3.78 17.44 -13.87
N TYR A 9 2.48 17.45 -13.60
CA TYR A 9 1.96 17.37 -12.24
C TYR A 9 2.06 15.91 -11.76
N GLU A 10 3.09 15.59 -11.00
CA GLU A 10 3.07 14.35 -10.22
C GLU A 10 2.07 14.51 -9.07
N SER A 11 0.89 13.95 -9.24
CA SER A 11 -0.12 13.88 -8.20
C SER A 11 -0.14 12.48 -7.59
N ARG A 12 0.14 12.38 -6.30
CA ARG A 12 0.07 11.12 -5.55
C ARG A 12 -1.11 11.14 -4.59
N THR A 13 -1.90 10.07 -4.60
CA THR A 13 -2.98 9.87 -3.62
C THR A 13 -2.38 9.37 -2.30
N ILE A 14 -2.78 9.99 -1.19
CA ILE A 14 -2.47 9.53 0.17
C ILE A 14 -3.71 8.80 0.67
N PRO A 15 -3.68 7.46 0.85
CA PRO A 15 -4.84 6.70 1.25
C PRO A 15 -5.26 7.03 2.68
N TYR A 16 -6.56 7.11 2.93
CA TYR A 16 -7.09 7.19 4.28
C TYR A 16 -7.06 5.81 4.96
N ARG A 17 -7.02 5.81 6.27
CA ARG A 17 -7.21 4.62 7.10
C ARG A 17 -8.68 4.50 7.48
N ARG A 18 -9.33 3.36 7.14
CA ARG A 18 -10.69 3.07 7.60
C ARG A 18 -10.70 2.96 9.12
N GLY A 19 -11.70 3.57 9.77
CA GLY A 19 -11.85 3.62 11.21
C GLY A 19 -11.94 2.24 11.85
N ASP A 20 -11.55 2.14 13.11
CA ASP A 20 -11.57 0.88 13.85
C ASP A 20 -12.97 0.57 14.37
N ILE A 21 -13.27 -0.72 14.58
CA ILE A 21 -14.41 -1.18 15.34
C ILE A 21 -13.84 -1.82 16.60
N VAL A 22 -14.24 -1.33 17.76
CA VAL A 22 -13.76 -1.84 19.05
C VAL A 22 -14.92 -2.33 19.91
N ASP A 23 -14.62 -3.24 20.82
CA ASP A 23 -15.55 -3.67 21.87
C ASP A 23 -15.71 -2.58 22.94
N ARG A 24 -16.57 -2.83 23.94
CA ARG A 24 -16.81 -1.90 25.05
C ARG A 24 -15.57 -1.59 25.91
N ASN A 25 -14.56 -2.45 25.85
CA ASN A 25 -13.32 -2.37 26.62
C ASN A 25 -12.17 -1.80 25.78
N GLY A 26 -12.41 -1.44 24.51
CA GLY A 26 -11.39 -0.93 23.59
C GLY A 26 -10.61 -2.00 22.83
N SER A 27 -10.99 -3.29 22.95
CA SER A 27 -10.36 -4.36 22.18
C SER A 27 -10.76 -4.30 20.71
N TYR A 28 -9.81 -4.43 19.80
CA TYR A 28 -10.09 -4.37 18.36
C TYR A 28 -10.91 -5.56 17.89
N LEU A 29 -12.08 -5.28 17.31
CA LEU A 29 -12.91 -6.23 16.57
C LEU A 29 -12.60 -6.19 15.08
N ALA A 30 -12.37 -4.99 14.54
CA ALA A 30 -11.87 -4.77 13.19
C ALA A 30 -10.92 -3.56 13.18
N THR A 31 -9.81 -3.66 12.44
CA THR A 31 -8.82 -2.60 12.32
C THR A 31 -8.29 -2.54 10.90
N SER A 32 -7.51 -1.51 10.58
CA SER A 32 -6.84 -1.36 9.30
C SER A 32 -5.33 -1.31 9.50
N GLU A 33 -4.64 -2.28 8.90
CA GLU A 33 -3.18 -2.36 8.92
C GLU A 33 -2.60 -1.69 7.67
N LYS A 34 -1.49 -0.97 7.85
CA LYS A 34 -0.76 -0.38 6.75
C LYS A 34 0.01 -1.47 6.01
N VAL A 35 -0.17 -1.51 4.71
CA VAL A 35 0.51 -2.41 3.79
C VAL A 35 1.03 -1.60 2.59
N TYR A 36 1.82 -2.22 1.75
CA TYR A 36 2.46 -1.55 0.63
C TYR A 36 2.17 -2.29 -0.67
N THR A 37 2.04 -1.53 -1.76
CA THR A 37 2.00 -2.07 -3.12
C THR A 37 3.29 -1.71 -3.83
N LEU A 38 3.99 -2.72 -4.32
CA LEU A 38 5.18 -2.56 -5.16
C LEU A 38 4.77 -2.06 -6.54
N ILE A 39 5.36 -0.94 -6.94
CA ILE A 39 5.17 -0.32 -8.25
C ILE A 39 6.45 -0.45 -9.05
N LEU A 40 6.30 -0.83 -10.31
CA LEU A 40 7.38 -0.83 -11.30
C LEU A 40 7.16 0.29 -12.31
N ASP A 41 8.22 1.01 -12.62
CA ASP A 41 8.30 2.00 -13.70
C ASP A 41 9.31 1.54 -14.77
N PRO A 42 8.86 0.74 -15.75
CA PRO A 42 9.72 0.33 -16.85
C PRO A 42 10.33 1.50 -17.61
N ARG A 43 9.57 2.57 -17.85
CA ARG A 43 10.06 3.74 -18.55
C ARG A 43 11.30 4.34 -17.88
N GLN A 44 11.31 4.41 -16.54
CA GLN A 44 12.47 4.87 -15.79
C GLN A 44 13.63 3.87 -15.85
N MET A 45 13.35 2.55 -15.82
CA MET A 45 14.37 1.52 -15.96
C MET A 45 15.07 1.54 -17.34
N TYR A 46 14.34 1.96 -18.38
CA TYR A 46 14.85 2.12 -19.77
C TYR A 46 15.28 3.56 -20.10
N SER A 47 15.36 4.45 -19.13
CA SER A 47 15.78 5.85 -19.35
C SER A 47 17.25 5.99 -19.76
N ASP A 48 18.05 4.97 -19.50
CA ASP A 48 19.44 4.86 -19.94
C ASP A 48 19.53 4.16 -21.30
N GLU A 49 20.26 4.75 -22.25
CA GLU A 49 20.45 4.22 -23.62
C GLU A 49 21.04 2.80 -23.64
N ARG A 50 21.77 2.40 -22.61
CA ARG A 50 22.40 1.07 -22.49
C ARG A 50 21.54 0.04 -21.77
N ASN A 51 20.39 0.44 -21.20
CA ASN A 51 19.51 -0.41 -20.40
C ASN A 51 20.21 -1.10 -19.21
N GLU A 52 21.26 -0.49 -18.68
CA GLU A 52 22.10 -1.07 -17.63
C GLU A 52 21.38 -1.14 -16.25
N CYS A 53 20.19 -0.51 -16.14
CA CYS A 53 19.40 -0.51 -14.91
C CYS A 53 18.41 -1.67 -14.79
N VAL A 54 18.01 -2.31 -15.91
CA VAL A 54 16.95 -3.33 -15.94
C VAL A 54 17.36 -4.61 -15.22
N GLU A 55 18.46 -5.24 -15.62
CA GLU A 55 18.89 -6.51 -15.06
C GLU A 55 19.28 -6.44 -13.58
N PRO A 56 20.04 -5.43 -13.10
CA PRO A 56 20.32 -5.28 -11.68
C PRO A 56 19.07 -5.12 -10.83
N THR A 57 18.03 -4.40 -11.34
CA THR A 57 16.77 -4.22 -10.65
C THR A 57 15.99 -5.53 -10.56
N ILE A 58 15.90 -6.31 -11.67
CA ILE A 58 15.28 -7.64 -11.68
C ILE A 58 15.97 -8.58 -10.70
N GLN A 59 17.30 -8.61 -10.69
CA GLN A 59 18.07 -9.44 -9.77
C GLN A 59 17.78 -9.09 -8.31
N LEU A 60 17.78 -7.80 -7.97
CA LEU A 60 17.50 -7.37 -6.61
C LEU A 60 16.07 -7.72 -6.17
N LEU A 61 15.08 -7.58 -7.04
CA LEU A 61 13.70 -7.98 -6.78
C LEU A 61 13.57 -9.50 -6.53
N ASN A 62 14.32 -10.31 -7.30
CA ASN A 62 14.39 -11.76 -7.06
C ASN A 62 15.08 -12.08 -5.73
N GLU A 63 16.21 -11.45 -5.43
CA GLU A 63 16.96 -11.67 -4.18
C GLU A 63 16.13 -11.31 -2.93
N CYS A 64 15.39 -10.18 -2.97
CA CYS A 64 14.60 -9.73 -1.83
C CYS A 64 13.27 -10.48 -1.66
N PHE A 65 12.61 -10.84 -2.76
CA PHE A 65 11.22 -11.32 -2.72
C PHE A 65 11.00 -12.69 -3.38
N GLY A 66 12.03 -13.27 -4.00
CA GLY A 66 11.92 -14.54 -4.70
C GLY A 66 11.05 -14.49 -5.97
N PHE A 67 10.86 -13.29 -6.56
CA PHE A 67 10.08 -13.17 -7.79
C PHE A 67 10.77 -13.84 -8.97
N ASP A 68 9.97 -14.46 -9.85
CA ASP A 68 10.50 -15.07 -11.06
C ASP A 68 11.10 -14.02 -12.00
N THR A 69 12.38 -14.19 -12.32
CA THR A 69 13.13 -13.23 -13.17
C THR A 69 12.63 -13.21 -14.61
N ALA A 70 12.09 -14.33 -15.12
CA ALA A 70 11.55 -14.40 -16.47
C ALA A 70 10.22 -13.65 -16.55
N GLU A 71 9.33 -13.85 -15.57
CA GLU A 71 8.06 -13.11 -15.46
C GLU A 71 8.28 -11.60 -15.30
N LEU A 72 9.22 -11.20 -14.42
CA LEU A 72 9.60 -9.81 -14.24
C LEU A 72 10.10 -9.18 -15.55
N ARG A 73 11.00 -9.89 -16.25
CA ARG A 73 11.55 -9.42 -17.52
C ARG A 73 10.48 -9.30 -18.59
N GLU A 74 9.56 -10.25 -18.69
CA GLU A 74 8.44 -10.20 -19.63
C GLU A 74 7.53 -9.02 -19.31
N THR A 75 7.18 -8.82 -18.05
CA THR A 75 6.33 -7.70 -17.58
C THR A 75 6.96 -6.35 -17.89
N ILE A 76 8.26 -6.17 -17.58
CA ILE A 76 9.00 -4.93 -17.79
C ILE A 76 9.19 -4.66 -19.29
N THR A 77 9.59 -5.69 -20.06
CA THR A 77 9.84 -5.56 -21.51
C THR A 77 8.55 -5.34 -22.29
N GLY A 78 7.47 -6.02 -21.92
CA GLY A 78 6.17 -5.88 -22.57
C GLY A 78 5.49 -4.53 -22.36
N ARG A 79 5.94 -3.74 -21.38
CA ARG A 79 5.37 -2.43 -21.03
C ARG A 79 6.43 -1.35 -20.82
N LYS A 80 7.41 -1.27 -21.71
CA LYS A 80 8.56 -0.35 -21.62
C LYS A 80 8.18 1.13 -21.45
N ASP A 81 7.08 1.55 -22.04
CA ASP A 81 6.60 2.93 -22.01
C ASP A 81 5.74 3.24 -20.78
N SER A 82 5.43 2.23 -19.96
CA SER A 82 4.65 2.42 -18.75
C SER A 82 5.50 2.99 -17.63
N SER A 83 4.98 4.03 -16.98
CA SER A 83 5.56 4.58 -15.74
C SER A 83 4.92 4.01 -14.48
N TYR A 84 3.90 3.13 -14.62
CA TYR A 84 3.14 2.66 -13.48
C TYR A 84 2.58 1.25 -13.70
N ILE A 85 3.17 0.26 -13.03
CA ILE A 85 2.69 -1.12 -13.00
C ILE A 85 2.57 -1.55 -11.54
N ARG A 86 1.35 -1.81 -11.09
CA ARG A 86 1.11 -2.40 -9.76
C ARG A 86 1.46 -3.89 -9.81
N TYR A 87 2.65 -4.25 -9.37
CA TYR A 87 3.18 -5.60 -9.52
C TYR A 87 2.78 -6.52 -8.38
N ARG A 88 3.03 -6.12 -7.13
CA ARG A 88 2.70 -6.90 -5.94
C ARG A 88 1.99 -6.05 -4.89
N LYS A 89 0.84 -6.52 -4.40
CA LYS A 89 0.06 -5.86 -3.35
C LYS A 89 0.29 -6.49 -1.98
N GLN A 90 -0.09 -5.77 -0.93
CA GLN A 90 -0.13 -6.23 0.47
C GLN A 90 1.23 -6.68 1.01
N MET A 91 2.29 -6.00 0.58
CA MET A 91 3.63 -6.19 1.14
C MET A 91 3.72 -5.56 2.53
N THR A 92 4.56 -6.16 3.38
CA THR A 92 4.78 -5.67 4.75
C THR A 92 5.77 -4.50 4.76
N PHE A 93 5.87 -3.84 5.92
CA PHE A 93 6.88 -2.80 6.14
C PHE A 93 8.29 -3.38 6.07
N GLU A 94 8.50 -4.56 6.63
CA GLU A 94 9.78 -5.25 6.64
C GLU A 94 10.27 -5.57 5.22
N GLU A 95 9.37 -6.08 4.36
CA GLU A 95 9.67 -6.35 2.95
C GLU A 95 10.09 -5.06 2.21
N LYS A 96 9.34 -3.97 2.42
CA LYS A 96 9.67 -2.66 1.85
C LYS A 96 11.04 -2.18 2.31
N GLU A 97 11.29 -2.17 3.63
CA GLU A 97 12.54 -1.69 4.22
C GLU A 97 13.74 -2.51 3.76
N GLN A 98 13.58 -3.84 3.65
CA GLN A 98 14.59 -4.75 3.11
C GLN A 98 15.02 -4.34 1.71
N PHE A 99 14.06 -4.12 0.81
CA PHE A 99 14.36 -3.72 -0.56
C PHE A 99 14.98 -2.31 -0.64
N GLU A 100 14.42 -1.33 0.08
CA GLU A 100 14.94 0.05 0.07
C GLU A 100 16.38 0.11 0.58
N THR A 101 16.69 -0.68 1.61
CA THR A 101 18.05 -0.77 2.16
C THR A 101 19.00 -1.45 1.18
N ALA A 102 18.63 -2.61 0.64
CA ALA A 102 19.44 -3.33 -0.33
C ALA A 102 19.66 -2.52 -1.63
N SER A 103 18.64 -1.79 -2.09
CA SER A 103 18.72 -0.91 -3.25
C SER A 103 19.71 0.24 -3.03
N ARG A 104 19.65 0.88 -1.85
CA ARG A 104 20.58 1.95 -1.50
C ARG A 104 22.02 1.45 -1.43
N GLU A 105 22.27 0.33 -0.73
CA GLU A 105 23.61 -0.28 -0.62
C GLU A 105 24.18 -0.67 -1.99
N ARG A 106 23.35 -1.29 -2.85
CA ARG A 106 23.74 -1.68 -4.20
C ARG A 106 24.08 -0.46 -5.07
N ASN A 107 23.27 0.59 -5.00
CA ASN A 107 23.53 1.84 -5.73
C ASN A 107 24.81 2.54 -5.25
N GLU A 108 25.09 2.52 -3.94
CA GLU A 108 26.37 3.03 -3.40
C GLU A 108 27.57 2.21 -3.88
N ALA A 109 27.44 0.89 -3.95
CA ALA A 109 28.49 0.00 -4.46
C ALA A 109 28.77 0.28 -5.95
N PHE A 110 27.76 0.39 -6.78
CA PHE A 110 27.89 0.73 -8.20
C PHE A 110 28.59 2.09 -8.37
N LYS A 111 28.21 3.09 -7.56
CA LYS A 111 28.85 4.40 -7.59
C LYS A 111 30.33 4.34 -7.20
N LYS A 112 30.70 3.57 -6.18
CA LYS A 112 32.10 3.39 -5.73
C LYS A 112 32.95 2.70 -6.80
N ASN A 113 32.36 1.75 -7.52
CA ASN A 113 33.04 1.00 -8.59
C ASN A 113 33.04 1.72 -9.94
N ASN A 114 32.48 2.92 -10.02
CA ASN A 114 32.34 3.69 -11.26
C ASN A 114 31.51 2.95 -12.33
N GLU A 115 30.55 2.10 -11.90
CA GLU A 115 29.64 1.39 -12.79
C GLU A 115 28.46 2.30 -13.16
N ALA A 116 28.01 2.23 -14.43
CA ALA A 116 26.84 2.97 -14.89
C ALA A 116 25.51 2.35 -14.40
N LYS A 117 25.56 1.13 -13.85
CA LYS A 117 24.40 0.42 -13.33
C LYS A 117 23.75 1.14 -12.17
N LYS A 118 22.43 1.05 -12.08
CA LYS A 118 21.64 1.60 -10.98
C LYS A 118 20.35 0.81 -10.78
N ILE A 119 19.92 0.68 -9.54
CA ILE A 119 18.57 0.20 -9.20
C ILE A 119 17.62 1.38 -9.32
N LEU A 120 16.70 1.32 -10.27
CA LEU A 120 15.75 2.39 -10.59
C LEU A 120 14.37 1.82 -10.91
N GLY A 121 13.35 2.70 -10.90
CA GLY A 121 12.01 2.37 -11.37
C GLY A 121 11.25 1.44 -10.46
N VAL A 122 11.56 1.43 -9.16
CA VAL A 122 10.83 0.66 -8.16
C VAL A 122 10.53 1.56 -6.96
N TRP A 123 9.26 1.60 -6.56
CA TRP A 123 8.84 2.25 -5.33
C TRP A 123 7.64 1.58 -4.72
N PHE A 124 7.23 2.02 -3.55
CA PHE A 124 6.11 1.46 -2.79
C PHE A 124 5.04 2.53 -2.56
N GLU A 125 3.80 2.15 -2.81
CA GLU A 125 2.63 2.95 -2.45
C GLU A 125 2.01 2.44 -1.18
N ASP A 126 1.64 3.36 -0.30
CA ASP A 126 0.92 3.07 0.92
C ASP A 126 -0.50 2.61 0.60
N GLU A 127 -0.93 1.53 1.22
CA GLU A 127 -2.31 1.03 1.20
C GLU A 127 -2.73 0.60 2.60
N TYR A 128 -4.01 0.35 2.79
CA TYR A 128 -4.53 -0.23 4.02
C TYR A 128 -5.28 -1.53 3.71
N ARG A 129 -5.08 -2.52 4.57
CA ARG A 129 -5.81 -3.79 4.54
C ARG A 129 -6.71 -3.88 5.76
N ARG A 130 -7.99 -4.22 5.56
CA ARG A 130 -8.90 -4.49 6.66
C ARG A 130 -8.58 -5.84 7.30
N VAL A 131 -8.49 -5.86 8.63
CA VAL A 131 -8.12 -7.02 9.43
C VAL A 131 -9.11 -7.21 10.56
N TYR A 132 -9.44 -8.47 10.84
CA TYR A 132 -10.31 -8.92 11.92
C TYR A 132 -9.50 -9.79 12.89
N PRO A 133 -8.88 -9.19 13.94
CA PRO A 133 -7.91 -9.89 14.78
C PRO A 133 -8.46 -11.11 15.52
N ASN A 134 -9.77 -11.17 15.69
CA ASN A 134 -10.46 -12.26 16.39
C ASN A 134 -11.11 -13.29 15.45
N GLY A 135 -10.73 -13.28 14.17
CA GLY A 135 -11.23 -14.23 13.19
C GLY A 135 -12.75 -14.15 13.00
N ALA A 136 -13.45 -15.27 13.22
CA ALA A 136 -14.90 -15.37 13.02
C ALA A 136 -15.71 -14.85 14.20
N THR A 137 -15.09 -14.51 15.32
CA THR A 137 -15.82 -14.04 16.53
C THR A 137 -16.69 -12.83 16.21
N ALA A 138 -17.98 -12.92 16.52
CA ALA A 138 -19.03 -11.92 16.26
C ALA A 138 -19.15 -11.51 14.77
N CYS A 139 -18.70 -12.33 13.82
CA CYS A 139 -18.62 -11.96 12.39
C CYS A 139 -19.98 -11.51 11.81
N ASN A 140 -21.09 -12.13 12.23
CA ASN A 140 -22.44 -11.75 11.77
C ASN A 140 -22.86 -10.35 12.26
N VAL A 141 -22.37 -9.92 13.42
CA VAL A 141 -22.67 -8.61 13.99
C VAL A 141 -21.72 -7.56 13.44
N ILE A 142 -20.44 -7.89 13.31
CA ILE A 142 -19.42 -6.97 12.78
C ILE A 142 -19.61 -6.77 11.28
N GLY A 143 -19.92 -7.84 10.56
CA GLY A 143 -19.91 -7.84 9.10
C GLY A 143 -18.47 -7.92 8.56
N PHE A 144 -18.30 -7.52 7.31
CA PHE A 144 -16.97 -7.46 6.68
C PHE A 144 -16.87 -6.26 5.74
N ALA A 145 -15.65 -5.81 5.49
CA ALA A 145 -15.36 -4.84 4.46
C ALA A 145 -14.59 -5.49 3.32
N GLN A 146 -14.62 -4.87 2.13
CA GLN A 146 -13.73 -5.24 1.04
C GLN A 146 -12.27 -5.17 1.52
N LYS A 147 -11.38 -5.94 0.88
CA LYS A 147 -9.97 -6.05 1.30
C LYS A 147 -9.25 -4.70 1.37
N ASP A 148 -9.63 -3.76 0.51
CA ASP A 148 -9.13 -2.38 0.48
C ASP A 148 -9.81 -1.45 1.49
N GLY A 149 -10.79 -1.95 2.25
CA GLY A 149 -11.54 -1.14 3.21
C GLY A 149 -12.50 -0.12 2.60
N SER A 150 -12.75 -0.17 1.28
CA SER A 150 -13.56 0.85 0.58
C SER A 150 -15.05 0.78 0.92
N THR A 151 -15.58 -0.41 1.19
CA THR A 151 -17.02 -0.62 1.41
C THR A 151 -17.25 -1.71 2.43
N GLY A 152 -18.13 -1.45 3.39
CA GLY A 152 -18.61 -2.45 4.36
C GLY A 152 -19.82 -3.21 3.84
N SER A 153 -19.91 -4.50 4.21
CA SER A 153 -21.02 -5.38 3.89
C SER A 153 -21.46 -6.14 5.14
N GLY A 154 -22.74 -6.05 5.45
CA GLY A 154 -23.31 -6.63 6.67
C GLY A 154 -22.92 -5.91 7.96
N GLY A 155 -23.67 -6.15 9.03
CA GLY A 155 -23.39 -5.73 10.37
C GLY A 155 -22.99 -4.26 10.58
N ILE A 156 -22.10 -4.06 11.53
CA ILE A 156 -21.55 -2.74 11.90
C ILE A 156 -20.78 -2.12 10.72
N GLU A 157 -20.03 -2.92 9.97
CA GLU A 157 -19.26 -2.46 8.82
C GLU A 157 -20.13 -1.78 7.76
N GLN A 158 -21.32 -2.30 7.50
CA GLN A 158 -22.28 -1.71 6.56
C GLN A 158 -23.04 -0.55 7.17
N TYR A 159 -23.56 -0.72 8.39
CA TYR A 159 -24.42 0.28 9.03
C TYR A 159 -23.69 1.59 9.29
N TYR A 160 -22.45 1.51 9.81
CA TYR A 160 -21.60 2.66 10.09
C TYR A 160 -20.58 2.93 8.99
N ASN A 161 -20.85 2.50 7.75
CA ASN A 161 -19.90 2.66 6.66
C ASN A 161 -19.49 4.12 6.43
N SER A 162 -20.44 5.07 6.52
CA SER A 162 -20.17 6.51 6.37
C SER A 162 -19.22 7.06 7.43
N GLU A 163 -19.29 6.51 8.64
CA GLU A 163 -18.41 6.93 9.75
C GLU A 163 -17.02 6.29 9.65
N LEU A 164 -16.99 5.04 9.21
CA LEU A 164 -15.76 4.26 9.09
C LEU A 164 -14.90 4.67 7.88
N ILE A 165 -15.52 5.18 6.81
CA ILE A 165 -14.81 5.67 5.62
C ILE A 165 -14.19 7.04 5.92
N GLY A 166 -12.94 7.23 5.46
CA GLY A 166 -12.27 8.52 5.46
C GLY A 166 -12.22 9.15 4.07
N ASN A 167 -11.45 10.21 3.94
CA ASN A 167 -11.19 10.88 2.68
C ASN A 167 -9.71 10.79 2.32
N ASN A 168 -9.41 10.38 1.11
CA ASN A 168 -8.04 10.37 0.62
C ASN A 168 -7.44 11.78 0.60
N GLY A 169 -6.20 11.87 1.02
CA GLY A 169 -5.36 13.02 0.81
C GLY A 169 -4.73 13.02 -0.58
N ARG A 170 -4.05 14.10 -0.91
CA ARG A 170 -3.29 14.23 -2.15
C ARG A 170 -2.00 15.00 -1.91
N GLU A 171 -0.93 14.53 -2.53
CA GLU A 171 0.34 15.23 -2.65
C GLU A 171 0.46 15.73 -4.08
N TYR A 172 0.77 17.01 -4.24
CA TYR A 172 1.01 17.65 -5.54
C TYR A 172 2.43 18.20 -5.55
N GLY A 173 3.21 17.83 -6.55
CA GLY A 173 4.45 18.49 -6.86
C GLY A 173 4.25 19.48 -8.02
N TYR A 174 4.71 20.71 -7.89
CA TYR A 174 4.75 21.67 -9.00
C TYR A 174 6.07 22.43 -8.99
N LEU A 175 6.51 22.80 -10.19
CA LEU A 175 7.67 23.65 -10.36
C LEU A 175 7.24 25.11 -10.25
N THR A 176 7.88 25.87 -9.35
CA THR A 176 7.73 27.33 -9.29
C THR A 176 8.47 27.98 -10.47
N ASP A 177 8.18 29.25 -10.73
CA ASP A 177 8.82 30.07 -11.77
C ASP A 177 10.36 30.11 -11.63
N ASP A 178 10.87 29.90 -10.42
CA ASP A 178 12.30 29.80 -10.10
C ASP A 178 12.86 28.37 -10.23
N SER A 179 12.13 27.44 -10.85
CA SER A 179 12.49 26.01 -11.01
C SER A 179 12.68 25.26 -9.70
N ASN A 180 12.12 25.75 -8.59
CA ASN A 180 12.07 25.02 -7.34
C ASN A 180 10.85 24.11 -7.30
N LEU A 181 11.04 22.85 -6.87
CA LEU A 181 9.96 21.91 -6.68
C LEU A 181 9.25 22.21 -5.36
N GLU A 182 8.06 22.75 -5.42
CA GLU A 182 7.19 22.89 -4.26
C GLU A 182 6.21 21.72 -4.16
N ARG A 183 5.98 21.25 -2.93
CA ARG A 183 5.03 20.18 -2.62
C ARG A 183 3.90 20.73 -1.78
N VAL A 184 2.68 20.54 -2.25
CA VAL A 184 1.45 20.80 -1.48
C VAL A 184 0.87 19.45 -1.07
N ILE A 185 0.68 19.29 0.23
CA ILE A 185 0.10 18.07 0.81
C ILE A 185 -1.26 18.43 1.37
N LYS A 186 -2.30 17.81 0.80
CA LYS A 186 -3.61 17.73 1.45
C LYS A 186 -3.62 16.39 2.22
N PRO A 187 -3.60 16.41 3.56
CA PRO A 187 -3.54 15.16 4.34
C PRO A 187 -4.80 14.33 4.13
N ALA A 188 -4.68 13.02 4.29
CA ALA A 188 -5.84 12.15 4.36
C ALA A 188 -6.60 12.35 5.68
N GLU A 189 -7.92 12.28 5.61
CA GLU A 189 -8.80 12.27 6.77
C GLU A 189 -9.21 10.82 7.05
N ASN A 190 -8.77 10.28 8.18
CA ASN A 190 -9.10 8.90 8.55
C ASN A 190 -10.55 8.77 8.99
N GLY A 191 -11.12 7.57 8.83
CA GLY A 191 -12.44 7.26 9.34
C GLY A 191 -12.51 7.26 10.88
N ASN A 192 -13.71 7.44 11.40
CA ASN A 192 -13.99 7.46 12.84
C ASN A 192 -13.99 6.05 13.44
N THR A 193 -13.58 5.93 14.69
CA THR A 193 -13.68 4.67 15.44
C THR A 193 -15.11 4.46 15.95
N VAL A 194 -15.65 3.27 15.73
CA VAL A 194 -16.96 2.84 16.28
C VAL A 194 -16.73 1.99 17.51
N VAL A 195 -17.24 2.43 18.65
CA VAL A 195 -17.22 1.67 19.90
C VAL A 195 -18.54 0.90 20.01
N SER A 196 -18.46 -0.42 20.02
CA SER A 196 -19.64 -1.29 20.18
C SER A 196 -19.92 -1.59 21.65
N THR A 197 -21.10 -2.13 21.93
CA THR A 197 -21.47 -2.64 23.26
C THR A 197 -21.08 -4.10 23.46
N ILE A 198 -20.48 -4.75 22.46
CA ILE A 198 -19.96 -6.12 22.54
C ILE A 198 -18.90 -6.18 23.64
N ASP A 199 -18.92 -7.25 24.42
CA ASP A 199 -17.81 -7.66 25.27
C ASP A 199 -17.16 -8.89 24.65
N LEU A 200 -15.94 -8.72 24.17
CA LEU A 200 -15.23 -9.75 23.41
C LEU A 200 -15.02 -11.03 24.23
N ASN A 201 -14.79 -10.90 25.54
CA ASN A 201 -14.57 -12.06 26.42
C ASN A 201 -15.86 -12.86 26.60
N ILE A 202 -16.99 -12.17 26.85
CA ILE A 202 -18.30 -12.80 26.94
C ILE A 202 -18.68 -13.46 25.64
N GLN A 203 -18.45 -12.75 24.50
CA GLN A 203 -18.73 -13.26 23.17
C GLN A 203 -17.99 -14.59 22.89
N LYS A 204 -16.68 -14.64 23.17
CA LYS A 204 -15.87 -15.85 22.99
C LYS A 204 -16.33 -17.02 23.86
N ILE A 205 -16.76 -16.72 25.09
CA ILE A 205 -17.30 -17.75 26.00
C ILE A 205 -18.61 -18.30 25.44
N CYS A 206 -19.52 -17.45 24.98
CA CYS A 206 -20.80 -17.87 24.43
C CYS A 206 -20.59 -18.72 23.16
N GLU A 207 -19.74 -18.28 22.23
CA GLU A 207 -19.42 -19.02 21.01
C GLU A 207 -18.85 -20.40 21.31
N LYS A 208 -17.89 -20.48 22.24
CA LYS A 208 -17.32 -21.76 22.68
C LYS A 208 -18.38 -22.76 23.13
N TYR A 209 -19.33 -22.34 24.02
CA TYR A 209 -20.37 -23.22 24.50
C TYR A 209 -21.40 -23.60 23.44
N ILE A 210 -21.66 -22.69 22.46
CA ILE A 210 -22.54 -23.00 21.32
C ILE A 210 -21.88 -24.07 20.42
N ASP A 211 -20.61 -23.93 20.13
CA ASP A 211 -19.87 -24.89 19.31
C ASP A 211 -19.79 -26.27 20.00
N GLU A 212 -19.54 -26.31 21.32
CA GLU A 212 -19.55 -27.55 22.09
C GLU A 212 -20.93 -28.23 22.11
N TRP A 213 -22.01 -27.48 22.00
CA TRP A 213 -23.38 -27.99 21.99
C TRP A 213 -23.85 -28.50 20.64
N GLN A 214 -23.24 -28.00 19.57
CA GLN A 214 -23.53 -28.42 18.19
C GLN A 214 -22.66 -29.59 17.68
N ALA A 215 -21.63 -29.97 18.42
CA ALA A 215 -20.71 -31.08 18.11
C ALA A 215 -21.21 -32.40 18.65
#